data_cd37638a528321e035062a7ea098795a
#
_entry.id   cd37638a528321e035062a7ea098795a
#
_cell.length_a   1.000
_cell.length_b   1.000
_cell.length_c   1.000
_cell.angle_alpha   90.00
_cell.angle_beta   90.00
_cell.angle_gamma   90.00
#
_symmetry.space_group_name_H-M   'P 1'
#
loop_
_entity.id
_entity.type
_entity.pdbx_description
1 polymer ?
#
loop_
_entity_poly.entity_id
_entity_poly.type
_entity_poly.pdbx_seq_one_letter_code
_entity_poly.pdbx_strand_id
1 'polypeptide(L)'
;MNHKFLLVLLLSLSFLSLKAADKGGEEPVDLVNPFIGTSNFGTTNPGAVCPNGLMSVVPFNVMGSDLNKYDKDARWWSTPYEYHNVFFTGYSHVNLSGVGCPEVGSLLLMPTTGKLNVDYKEYGSTYEKEVAHPGYYSNYLKKYNVKTEVTTTPRSSVARFTFPKGESHILLNLGEGLTNESGAMVKKVSDTEYEGMKLQGTFCYNPQAVFPIYFVMRVSKKPTEAGYWKKQRPMTGVEAEWDVDNGK
;
A
#
# COMPACT_ATOMS: atom_id res chain seq x y z
N MET A 1 -20.27 -1.07 66.04
CA MET A 1 -19.84 -1.19 64.66
C MET A 1 -18.37 -1.70 64.65
N ASN A 2 -18.12 -2.92 64.17
CA ASN A 2 -16.83 -3.60 64.35
C ASN A 2 -15.73 -2.91 63.54
N HIS A 3 -14.64 -2.53 64.18
CA HIS A 3 -13.46 -1.91 63.52
C HIS A 3 -12.96 -2.63 62.28
N LYS A 4 -13.15 -3.95 62.19
CA LYS A 4 -12.84 -4.77 61.03
C LYS A 4 -13.73 -4.47 59.80
N PHE A 5 -15.00 -4.12 60.06
CA PHE A 5 -15.94 -3.74 58.98
C PHE A 5 -15.64 -2.35 58.43
N LEU A 6 -15.19 -1.43 59.27
CA LEU A 6 -14.77 -0.09 58.85
C LEU A 6 -13.47 -0.12 58.03
N LEU A 7 -12.55 -1.00 58.39
CA LEU A 7 -11.30 -1.18 57.64
C LEU A 7 -11.51 -1.77 56.25
N VAL A 8 -12.41 -2.74 56.12
CA VAL A 8 -12.77 -3.35 54.81
C VAL A 8 -13.52 -2.34 53.94
N LEU A 9 -14.37 -1.49 54.50
CA LEU A 9 -15.07 -0.45 53.77
C LEU A 9 -14.11 0.65 53.29
N LEU A 10 -13.13 1.04 54.07
CA LEU A 10 -12.09 1.99 53.69
C LEU A 10 -11.13 1.42 52.58
N LEU A 11 -10.79 0.14 52.64
CA LEU A 11 -10.02 -0.51 51.57
C LEU A 11 -10.83 -0.63 50.26
N SER A 12 -12.13 -0.91 50.33
CA SER A 12 -12.96 -1.01 49.12
C SER A 12 -13.20 0.37 48.48
N LEU A 13 -13.28 1.47 49.26
CA LEU A 13 -13.35 2.82 48.71
C LEU A 13 -12.02 3.27 48.05
N SER A 14 -10.87 2.78 48.49
CA SER A 14 -9.59 3.13 47.89
C SER A 14 -9.37 2.45 46.51
N PHE A 15 -10.03 1.32 46.23
CA PHE A 15 -10.03 0.70 44.92
C PHE A 15 -10.97 1.36 43.89
N LEU A 16 -11.96 2.17 44.34
CA LEU A 16 -12.82 2.91 43.40
C LEU A 16 -12.23 4.24 42.91
N SER A 17 -11.13 4.69 43.50
CA SER A 17 -10.54 6.00 43.17
C SER A 17 -9.36 5.93 42.20
N LEU A 18 -9.01 4.75 41.69
CA LEU A 18 -7.94 4.56 40.70
C LEU A 18 -8.46 4.39 39.27
N LYS A 19 -9.57 5.00 38.92
CA LYS A 19 -9.71 5.49 37.57
C LYS A 19 -8.89 6.78 37.50
N ALA A 20 -7.62 6.64 37.16
CA ALA A 20 -6.88 7.76 36.59
C ALA A 20 -7.81 8.38 35.55
N ALA A 21 -8.25 9.61 35.79
CA ALA A 21 -8.83 10.40 34.72
C ALA A 21 -7.74 10.46 33.66
N ASP A 22 -7.90 9.66 32.62
CA ASP A 22 -7.19 9.83 31.37
C ASP A 22 -7.57 11.26 30.95
N LYS A 23 -6.73 12.19 31.36
CA LYS A 23 -6.71 13.51 30.74
C LYS A 23 -6.21 13.19 29.36
N GLY A 24 -7.14 13.04 28.41
CA GLY A 24 -6.85 12.85 27.01
C GLY A 24 -5.88 13.95 26.54
N GLY A 25 -4.62 13.76 26.88
CA GLY A 25 -3.50 14.47 26.31
C GLY A 25 -3.28 13.86 24.94
N GLU A 26 -3.07 14.69 23.97
CA GLU A 26 -2.66 14.30 22.64
C GLU A 26 -1.40 13.44 22.77
N GLU A 27 -1.46 12.18 22.33
CA GLU A 27 -0.31 11.29 22.38
C GLU A 27 0.76 11.79 21.40
N PRO A 28 2.07 11.67 21.70
CA PRO A 28 3.14 12.15 20.81
C PRO A 28 3.00 11.62 19.38
N VAL A 29 2.43 10.45 19.18
CA VAL A 29 2.17 9.86 17.86
C VAL A 29 1.15 10.65 17.04
N ASP A 30 0.21 11.32 17.70
CA ASP A 30 -0.84 12.12 17.05
C ASP A 30 -0.30 13.46 16.53
N LEU A 31 0.89 13.87 16.99
CA LEU A 31 1.61 15.06 16.52
C LEU A 31 2.43 14.80 15.25
N VAL A 32 2.58 13.55 14.85
CA VAL A 32 3.34 13.19 13.66
C VAL A 32 2.54 13.48 12.40
N ASN A 33 3.10 14.34 11.54
CA ASN A 33 2.53 14.58 10.21
C ASN A 33 3.34 13.83 9.13
N PRO A 34 2.85 12.69 8.62
CA PRO A 34 3.55 11.88 7.62
C PRO A 34 3.70 12.57 6.24
N PHE A 35 3.02 13.69 5.99
CA PHE A 35 3.17 14.44 4.74
C PHE A 35 4.41 15.36 4.71
N ILE A 36 5.10 15.55 5.82
CA ILE A 36 6.32 16.34 5.86
C ILE A 36 7.40 15.69 4.99
N GLY A 37 8.00 16.46 4.07
CA GLY A 37 9.05 16.01 3.16
C GLY A 37 8.54 15.21 1.94
N THR A 38 7.24 15.22 1.65
CA THR A 38 6.65 14.50 0.52
C THR A 38 6.47 15.33 -0.75
N SER A 39 6.96 16.57 -0.77
CA SER A 39 6.84 17.48 -1.92
C SER A 39 8.18 18.02 -2.38
N ASN A 40 8.20 18.57 -3.60
CA ASN A 40 9.36 19.29 -4.17
C ASN A 40 10.66 18.46 -4.15
N PHE A 41 10.63 17.24 -4.67
CA PHE A 41 11.72 16.27 -4.62
C PHE A 41 12.05 15.79 -3.18
N GLY A 42 11.11 15.96 -2.27
CA GLY A 42 11.15 15.28 -0.98
C GLY A 42 11.22 13.77 -1.18
N THR A 43 11.88 13.09 -0.27
CA THR A 43 12.18 11.66 -0.41
C THR A 43 11.48 10.81 0.65
N THR A 44 10.50 11.41 1.34
CA THR A 44 9.61 10.73 2.27
C THR A 44 8.28 10.39 1.60
N ASN A 45 7.47 9.58 2.24
CA ASN A 45 6.13 9.24 1.79
C ASN A 45 5.17 9.10 2.98
N PRO A 46 3.85 9.32 2.79
CA PRO A 46 2.86 9.27 3.86
C PRO A 46 2.30 7.85 4.08
N GLY A 47 2.89 6.84 3.48
CA GLY A 47 2.38 5.47 3.51
C GLY A 47 2.37 4.85 4.89
N ALA A 48 1.62 3.77 5.02
CA ALA A 48 1.65 2.95 6.22
C ALA A 48 2.99 2.21 6.31
N VAL A 49 3.71 2.40 7.41
CA VAL A 49 4.96 1.71 7.71
C VAL A 49 5.04 1.42 9.21
N CYS A 50 5.49 0.22 9.55
CA CYS A 50 5.92 -0.12 10.90
C CYS A 50 7.41 0.23 11.03
N PRO A 51 7.84 0.97 12.05
CA PRO A 51 9.24 1.37 12.21
C PRO A 51 10.17 0.16 12.10
N ASN A 52 11.22 0.29 11.26
CA ASN A 52 12.18 -0.78 10.95
C ASN A 52 11.57 -2.05 10.31
N GLY A 53 10.33 -1.97 9.80
CA GLY A 53 9.69 -3.05 9.08
C GLY A 53 10.13 -3.10 7.62
N LEU A 54 10.18 -4.31 7.04
CA LEU A 54 10.35 -4.51 5.60
C LEU A 54 9.09 -4.03 4.83
N MET A 55 7.91 -4.29 5.41
CA MET A 55 6.65 -3.95 4.77
C MET A 55 6.33 -2.47 4.95
N SER A 56 6.13 -1.82 3.84
CA SER A 56 5.51 -0.49 3.74
C SER A 56 4.46 -0.51 2.64
N VAL A 57 3.35 0.17 2.83
CA VAL A 57 2.31 0.32 1.80
C VAL A 57 2.13 1.80 1.54
N VAL A 58 2.51 2.22 0.34
CA VAL A 58 2.60 3.64 -0.02
C VAL A 58 1.69 3.92 -1.21
N PRO A 59 0.90 5.01 -1.18
CA PRO A 59 0.16 5.45 -2.36
C PRO A 59 1.14 5.74 -3.50
N PHE A 60 0.87 5.17 -4.68
CA PHE A 60 1.68 5.35 -5.87
C PHE A 60 1.01 6.37 -6.79
N ASN A 61 1.59 7.56 -6.87
CA ASN A 61 1.03 8.66 -7.66
C ASN A 61 2.05 9.36 -8.57
N VAL A 62 3.21 8.72 -8.81
CA VAL A 62 4.27 9.28 -9.66
C VAL A 62 4.30 8.63 -11.04
N MET A 63 3.20 8.06 -11.49
CA MET A 63 3.10 7.33 -12.75
C MET A 63 1.71 7.45 -13.37
N GLY A 64 1.68 7.45 -14.71
CA GLY A 64 0.48 7.09 -15.46
C GLY A 64 -0.43 8.25 -15.84
N SER A 65 -0.08 9.51 -15.58
CA SER A 65 -0.96 10.61 -15.99
C SER A 65 -0.25 11.92 -16.23
N ASP A 66 -0.61 12.60 -17.31
CA ASP A 66 -0.21 13.99 -17.59
C ASP A 66 -0.80 15.00 -16.58
N LEU A 67 -1.75 14.57 -15.75
CA LEU A 67 -2.27 15.36 -14.64
C LEU A 67 -1.29 15.49 -13.48
N ASN A 68 -0.30 14.61 -13.41
CA ASN A 68 0.72 14.66 -12.40
C ASN A 68 1.78 15.70 -12.74
N LYS A 69 2.10 16.54 -11.78
CA LYS A 69 3.19 17.50 -11.91
C LYS A 69 4.54 16.82 -12.07
N TYR A 70 4.67 15.66 -11.44
CA TYR A 70 5.87 14.86 -11.47
C TYR A 70 5.50 13.44 -11.89
N ASP A 71 6.14 12.91 -12.91
CA ASP A 71 5.94 11.56 -13.44
C ASP A 71 7.28 10.85 -13.54
N LYS A 72 7.34 9.59 -13.09
CA LYS A 72 8.58 8.79 -13.08
C LYS A 72 9.12 8.51 -14.49
N ASP A 73 8.23 8.43 -15.48
CA ASP A 73 8.62 8.18 -16.86
C ASP A 73 9.27 9.40 -17.53
N ALA A 74 8.98 10.59 -17.01
CA ALA A 74 9.56 11.85 -17.46
C ALA A 74 10.77 12.29 -16.63
N ARG A 75 10.94 11.79 -15.41
CA ARG A 75 11.98 12.21 -14.46
C ARG A 75 12.41 11.07 -13.55
N TRP A 76 13.65 11.16 -13.08
CA TRP A 76 14.14 10.35 -11.98
C TRP A 76 13.35 10.65 -10.70
N TRP A 77 12.82 9.62 -10.04
CA TRP A 77 12.00 9.74 -8.85
C TRP A 77 12.30 8.61 -7.85
N SER A 78 12.73 8.93 -6.64
CA SER A 78 13.18 7.96 -5.64
C SER A 78 12.09 7.46 -4.69
N THR A 79 10.88 8.02 -4.78
CA THR A 79 9.75 7.65 -3.92
C THR A 79 8.47 7.49 -4.75
N PRO A 80 7.55 6.62 -4.38
CA PRO A 80 6.32 6.40 -5.14
C PRO A 80 5.27 7.51 -4.98
N TYR A 81 5.52 8.49 -4.11
CA TYR A 81 4.56 9.54 -3.78
C TYR A 81 5.13 10.94 -3.93
N GLU A 82 4.34 11.84 -4.48
CA GLU A 82 4.57 13.28 -4.52
C GLU A 82 3.28 14.01 -4.12
N TYR A 83 3.37 14.91 -3.14
CA TYR A 83 2.21 15.58 -2.54
C TYR A 83 1.33 16.35 -3.53
N HIS A 84 1.91 16.94 -4.58
CA HIS A 84 1.17 17.74 -5.57
C HIS A 84 0.60 16.92 -6.73
N ASN A 85 0.91 15.62 -6.79
CA ASN A 85 0.34 14.72 -7.78
C ASN A 85 -1.08 14.30 -7.38
N VAL A 86 -1.95 14.21 -8.37
CA VAL A 86 -3.39 14.00 -8.17
C VAL A 86 -3.92 12.70 -8.74
N PHE A 87 -3.05 11.90 -9.38
CA PHE A 87 -3.45 10.68 -10.04
C PHE A 87 -2.81 9.46 -9.36
N PHE A 88 -3.65 8.62 -8.79
CA PHE A 88 -3.26 7.43 -8.04
C PHE A 88 -3.40 6.18 -8.93
N THR A 89 -2.38 5.35 -8.97
CA THR A 89 -2.33 4.13 -9.78
C THR A 89 -2.25 2.84 -8.95
N GLY A 90 -2.22 2.94 -7.64
CA GLY A 90 -2.23 1.79 -6.75
C GLY A 90 -1.48 2.03 -5.44
N TYR A 91 -1.44 1.03 -4.62
CA TYR A 91 -0.60 0.96 -3.43
C TYR A 91 0.63 0.11 -3.74
N SER A 92 1.81 0.70 -3.67
CA SER A 92 3.06 -0.03 -3.77
C SER A 92 3.43 -0.67 -2.43
N HIS A 93 4.05 -1.83 -2.50
CA HIS A 93 4.53 -2.56 -1.33
C HIS A 93 6.06 -2.64 -1.38
N VAL A 94 6.69 -2.68 -0.21
CA VAL A 94 8.14 -2.69 -0.06
C VAL A 94 8.76 -1.45 -0.70
N ASN A 95 8.88 -0.38 0.08
CA ASN A 95 9.37 0.90 -0.40
C ASN A 95 10.60 1.32 0.41
N LEU A 96 11.50 2.00 -0.25
CA LEU A 96 12.56 2.76 0.42
C LEU A 96 12.04 4.15 0.81
N SER A 97 12.67 4.76 1.80
CA SER A 97 12.45 6.15 2.15
C SER A 97 13.79 6.85 2.34
N GLY A 98 13.81 8.16 2.12
CA GLY A 98 15.04 8.94 2.11
C GLY A 98 15.64 9.09 0.72
N VAL A 99 16.72 9.87 0.64
CA VAL A 99 17.44 10.09 -0.62
C VAL A 99 18.10 8.80 -1.07
N GLY A 100 17.89 8.42 -2.32
CA GLY A 100 18.46 7.21 -2.88
C GLY A 100 18.10 7.00 -4.33
N CYS A 101 18.39 5.81 -4.81
CA CYS A 101 18.01 5.39 -6.14
C CYS A 101 16.49 5.10 -6.20
N PRO A 102 15.84 5.27 -7.37
CA PRO A 102 14.46 4.85 -7.57
C PRO A 102 14.41 3.32 -7.58
N GLU A 103 14.09 2.73 -6.44
CA GLU A 103 14.12 1.28 -6.26
C GLU A 103 12.89 0.77 -5.53
N VAL A 104 12.54 -0.48 -5.79
CA VAL A 104 11.37 -1.15 -5.21
C VAL A 104 10.07 -0.38 -5.52
N GLY A 105 9.21 -0.13 -4.54
CA GLY A 105 7.93 0.52 -4.80
C GLY A 105 7.06 -0.28 -5.76
N SER A 106 7.04 -1.58 -5.60
CA SER A 106 6.45 -2.56 -6.51
C SER A 106 5.22 -3.25 -5.93
N LEU A 107 4.69 -4.28 -6.60
CA LEU A 107 3.50 -4.99 -6.19
C LEU A 107 2.32 -4.02 -6.02
N LEU A 108 1.97 -3.32 -7.11
CA LEU A 108 0.95 -2.28 -7.07
C LEU A 108 -0.44 -2.90 -6.96
N LEU A 109 -1.14 -2.60 -5.87
CA LEU A 109 -2.48 -3.09 -5.60
C LEU A 109 -3.49 -1.97 -5.85
N MET A 110 -4.39 -2.15 -6.83
CA MET A 110 -5.37 -1.14 -7.23
C MET A 110 -6.79 -1.69 -7.19
N PRO A 111 -7.71 -1.12 -6.38
CA PRO A 111 -9.13 -1.44 -6.45
C PRO A 111 -9.81 -0.61 -7.54
N THR A 112 -10.64 -1.25 -8.36
CA THR A 112 -11.43 -0.60 -9.42
C THR A 112 -12.88 -1.09 -9.42
N THR A 113 -13.77 -0.38 -10.11
CA THR A 113 -15.18 -0.75 -10.27
C THR A 113 -15.61 -0.63 -11.73
N GLY A 114 -16.66 -1.35 -12.12
CA GLY A 114 -17.19 -1.34 -13.47
C GLY A 114 -16.35 -2.17 -14.44
N LYS A 115 -16.32 -1.80 -15.71
CA LYS A 115 -15.60 -2.56 -16.73
C LYS A 115 -14.11 -2.69 -16.39
N LEU A 116 -13.58 -3.92 -16.43
CA LEU A 116 -12.18 -4.20 -16.23
C LEU A 116 -11.31 -3.43 -17.23
N ASN A 117 -10.33 -2.68 -16.72
CA ASN A 117 -9.27 -2.05 -17.49
C ASN A 117 -7.93 -2.36 -16.81
N VAL A 118 -6.93 -2.74 -17.58
CA VAL A 118 -5.61 -3.15 -17.08
C VAL A 118 -4.49 -2.21 -17.57
N ASP A 119 -4.82 -1.15 -18.28
CA ASP A 119 -3.86 -0.11 -18.66
C ASP A 119 -3.66 0.85 -17.48
N TYR A 120 -2.45 0.93 -16.93
CA TYR A 120 -2.17 1.76 -15.76
C TYR A 120 -2.38 3.26 -16.02
N LYS A 121 -2.26 3.70 -17.26
CA LYS A 121 -2.56 5.09 -17.66
C LYS A 121 -4.05 5.39 -17.61
N GLU A 122 -4.88 4.37 -17.73
CA GLU A 122 -6.32 4.51 -17.75
C GLU A 122 -7.01 3.99 -16.48
N TYR A 123 -6.52 2.93 -15.83
CA TYR A 123 -7.18 2.42 -14.63
C TYR A 123 -6.93 3.28 -13.38
N GLY A 124 -5.97 4.19 -13.40
CA GLY A 124 -5.75 5.09 -12.29
C GLY A 124 -6.95 6.01 -12.00
N SER A 125 -6.91 6.69 -10.90
CA SER A 125 -7.98 7.57 -10.42
C SER A 125 -7.43 8.83 -9.79
N THR A 126 -8.09 9.95 -9.99
CA THR A 126 -7.93 11.06 -9.07
C THR A 126 -8.47 10.66 -7.69
N TYR A 127 -7.93 11.24 -6.64
CA TYR A 127 -8.28 10.89 -5.28
C TYR A 127 -8.42 12.12 -4.38
N GLU A 128 -9.01 11.92 -3.22
CA GLU A 128 -9.24 12.95 -2.22
C GLU A 128 -9.32 12.34 -0.82
N LYS A 129 -9.49 13.18 0.21
CA LYS A 129 -9.68 12.77 1.60
C LYS A 129 -8.53 11.91 2.11
N GLU A 130 -7.30 12.31 1.78
CA GLU A 130 -6.13 11.66 2.32
C GLU A 130 -6.05 11.85 3.84
N VAL A 131 -5.79 10.73 4.51
CA VAL A 131 -5.48 10.72 5.95
C VAL A 131 -4.26 9.83 6.13
N ALA A 132 -3.26 10.33 6.83
CA ALA A 132 -2.06 9.58 7.17
C ALA A 132 -1.73 9.74 8.65
N HIS A 133 -1.44 8.63 9.29
CA HIS A 133 -0.90 8.53 10.64
C HIS A 133 0.24 7.50 10.63
N PRO A 134 1.15 7.49 11.59
CA PRO A 134 2.12 6.43 11.70
C PRO A 134 1.47 5.03 11.61
N GLY A 135 1.87 4.24 10.62
CA GLY A 135 1.31 2.90 10.37
C GLY A 135 -0.04 2.83 9.67
N TYR A 136 -0.62 3.95 9.26
CA TYR A 136 -1.93 3.98 8.60
C TYR A 136 -1.97 5.03 7.49
N TYR A 137 -2.63 4.67 6.37
CA TYR A 137 -2.98 5.62 5.32
C TYR A 137 -4.36 5.28 4.74
N SER A 138 -5.09 6.30 4.32
CA SER A 138 -6.35 6.15 3.58
C SER A 138 -6.56 7.26 2.56
N ASN A 139 -7.33 6.96 1.53
CA ASN A 139 -7.84 7.93 0.57
C ASN A 139 -9.19 7.50 -0.02
N TYR A 140 -9.76 8.34 -0.85
CA TYR A 140 -10.99 8.07 -1.59
C TYR A 140 -10.76 8.22 -3.09
N LEU A 141 -10.94 7.14 -3.84
CA LEU A 141 -10.75 7.08 -5.29
C LEU A 141 -12.01 7.59 -5.99
N LYS A 142 -11.93 8.77 -6.60
CA LYS A 142 -13.10 9.47 -7.16
C LYS A 142 -13.74 8.74 -8.34
N LYS A 143 -12.91 8.23 -9.26
CA LYS A 143 -13.38 7.50 -10.46
C LYS A 143 -14.21 6.27 -10.09
N TYR A 144 -13.88 5.60 -9.01
CA TYR A 144 -14.45 4.31 -8.63
C TYR A 144 -15.40 4.36 -7.43
N ASN A 145 -15.49 5.50 -6.75
CA ASN A 145 -16.21 5.66 -5.49
C ASN A 145 -15.77 4.64 -4.43
N VAL A 146 -14.46 4.41 -4.33
CA VAL A 146 -13.89 3.42 -3.40
C VAL A 146 -13.14 4.15 -2.30
N LYS A 147 -13.50 3.89 -1.04
CA LYS A 147 -12.65 4.23 0.10
C LYS A 147 -11.59 3.15 0.26
N THR A 148 -10.36 3.57 0.42
CA THR A 148 -9.24 2.67 0.65
C THR A 148 -8.58 2.96 1.99
N GLU A 149 -8.13 1.93 2.67
CA GLU A 149 -7.46 2.02 3.97
C GLU A 149 -6.36 0.95 4.02
N VAL A 150 -5.17 1.32 4.44
CA VAL A 150 -4.03 0.40 4.53
C VAL A 150 -3.30 0.56 5.87
N THR A 151 -2.80 -0.55 6.37
CA THR A 151 -1.94 -0.61 7.56
C THR A 151 -0.93 -1.74 7.42
N THR A 152 0.12 -1.72 8.25
CA THR A 152 1.23 -2.67 8.15
C THR A 152 1.64 -3.22 9.50
N THR A 153 2.28 -4.38 9.44
CA THR A 153 3.16 -4.94 10.45
C THR A 153 4.59 -4.97 9.90
N PRO A 154 5.61 -5.42 10.62
CA PRO A 154 6.98 -5.46 10.08
C PRO A 154 7.13 -6.25 8.77
N ARG A 155 6.26 -7.23 8.47
CA ARG A 155 6.38 -8.11 7.29
C ARG A 155 5.10 -8.36 6.53
N SER A 156 3.98 -7.79 6.96
CA SER A 156 2.70 -7.96 6.29
C SER A 156 1.91 -6.67 6.26
N SER A 157 0.92 -6.60 5.39
CA SER A 157 0.01 -5.46 5.27
C SER A 157 -1.44 -5.95 5.22
N VAL A 158 -2.35 -5.05 5.58
CA VAL A 158 -3.77 -5.23 5.37
C VAL A 158 -4.29 -4.03 4.60
N ALA A 159 -4.98 -4.31 3.48
CA ALA A 159 -5.72 -3.31 2.72
C ALA A 159 -7.22 -3.59 2.85
N ARG A 160 -7.99 -2.55 3.16
CA ARG A 160 -9.45 -2.59 3.17
C ARG A 160 -9.99 -1.66 2.10
N PHE A 161 -10.74 -2.23 1.17
CA PHE A 161 -11.42 -1.49 0.11
C PHE A 161 -12.93 -1.55 0.32
N THR A 162 -13.55 -0.38 0.47
CA THR A 162 -14.99 -0.27 0.58
C THR A 162 -15.56 0.10 -0.77
N PHE A 163 -16.10 -0.89 -1.45
CA PHE A 163 -16.68 -0.75 -2.79
C PHE A 163 -18.14 -0.30 -2.75
N PRO A 164 -18.62 0.48 -3.73
CA PRO A 164 -20.04 0.65 -3.98
C PRO A 164 -20.66 -0.69 -4.46
N LYS A 165 -21.98 -0.73 -4.57
CA LYS A 165 -22.66 -1.89 -5.19
C LYS A 165 -22.27 -1.99 -6.67
N GLY A 166 -22.04 -3.22 -7.14
CA GLY A 166 -21.72 -3.51 -8.54
C GLY A 166 -20.47 -4.35 -8.71
N GLU A 167 -20.01 -4.40 -9.94
CA GLU A 167 -18.78 -5.10 -10.32
C GLU A 167 -17.56 -4.39 -9.74
N SER A 168 -16.67 -5.15 -9.15
CA SER A 168 -15.46 -4.63 -8.50
C SER A 168 -14.28 -5.56 -8.73
N HIS A 169 -13.10 -4.96 -8.87
CA HIS A 169 -11.87 -5.67 -9.15
C HIS A 169 -10.76 -5.28 -8.18
N ILE A 170 -9.83 -6.21 -7.95
CA ILE A 170 -8.55 -5.95 -7.32
C ILE A 170 -7.48 -6.31 -8.35
N LEU A 171 -6.72 -5.31 -8.79
CA LEU A 171 -5.62 -5.49 -9.72
C LEU A 171 -4.31 -5.56 -8.92
N LEU A 172 -3.51 -6.59 -9.15
CA LEU A 172 -2.13 -6.68 -8.66
C LEU A 172 -1.20 -6.50 -9.87
N ASN A 173 -0.65 -5.31 -10.02
CA ASN A 173 0.28 -5.02 -11.11
C ASN A 173 1.71 -5.37 -10.69
N LEU A 174 2.26 -6.38 -11.33
CA LEU A 174 3.63 -6.84 -11.13
C LEU A 174 4.60 -6.27 -12.18
N GLY A 175 4.06 -5.64 -13.24
CA GLY A 175 4.82 -5.09 -14.35
C GLY A 175 5.27 -3.64 -14.13
N GLU A 176 4.88 -3.00 -13.05
CA GLU A 176 5.20 -1.60 -12.80
C GLU A 176 5.77 -1.40 -11.39
N GLY A 177 6.57 -0.34 -11.24
CA GLY A 177 7.25 0.06 -10.02
C GLY A 177 8.06 1.31 -10.24
N LEU A 178 8.96 1.64 -9.33
CA LEU A 178 9.88 2.79 -9.49
C LEU A 178 11.03 2.49 -10.44
N THR A 179 11.37 1.23 -10.64
CA THR A 179 12.47 0.78 -11.50
C THR A 179 12.01 -0.19 -12.56
N ASN A 180 12.96 -0.57 -13.41
CA ASN A 180 12.75 -1.55 -14.46
C ASN A 180 12.34 -2.91 -13.90
N GLU A 181 11.49 -3.56 -14.65
CA GLU A 181 10.95 -4.87 -14.34
C GLU A 181 11.77 -5.96 -15.02
N SER A 182 12.28 -6.90 -14.23
CA SER A 182 13.12 -7.99 -14.73
C SER A 182 12.39 -9.32 -14.85
N GLY A 183 11.22 -9.45 -14.25
CA GLY A 183 10.41 -10.65 -14.34
C GLY A 183 9.44 -10.77 -13.17
N ALA A 184 8.38 -11.55 -13.36
CA ALA A 184 7.41 -11.83 -12.31
C ALA A 184 6.71 -13.16 -12.53
N MET A 185 6.23 -13.76 -11.46
CA MET A 185 5.32 -14.91 -11.52
C MET A 185 4.20 -14.74 -10.48
N VAL A 186 3.05 -15.29 -10.81
CA VAL A 186 1.91 -15.38 -9.89
C VAL A 186 1.19 -16.70 -10.10
N LYS A 187 0.74 -17.30 -9.01
CA LYS A 187 -0.01 -18.55 -9.01
C LYS A 187 -1.15 -18.48 -8.01
N LYS A 188 -2.33 -18.93 -8.41
CA LYS A 188 -3.46 -19.16 -7.50
C LYS A 188 -3.25 -20.47 -6.74
N VAL A 189 -3.17 -20.39 -5.42
CA VAL A 189 -2.95 -21.55 -4.53
C VAL A 189 -4.29 -22.10 -4.01
N SER A 190 -5.22 -21.20 -3.73
CA SER A 190 -6.56 -21.56 -3.29
C SER A 190 -7.61 -20.59 -3.85
N ASP A 191 -8.86 -20.76 -3.45
CA ASP A 191 -9.92 -19.82 -3.86
C ASP A 191 -9.70 -18.37 -3.40
N THR A 192 -8.89 -18.17 -2.39
CA THR A 192 -8.63 -16.85 -1.78
C THR A 192 -7.15 -16.52 -1.62
N GLU A 193 -6.24 -17.39 -2.07
CA GLU A 193 -4.82 -17.20 -1.86
C GLU A 193 -4.04 -17.26 -3.18
N TYR A 194 -3.12 -16.33 -3.32
CA TYR A 194 -2.22 -16.18 -4.45
C TYR A 194 -0.80 -16.04 -3.93
N GLU A 195 0.12 -16.74 -4.55
CA GLU A 195 1.55 -16.63 -4.30
C GLU A 195 2.25 -16.09 -5.54
N GLY A 196 3.36 -15.41 -5.33
CA GLY A 196 4.13 -14.93 -6.45
C GLY A 196 5.50 -14.40 -6.07
N MET A 197 6.18 -13.96 -7.10
CA MET A 197 7.51 -13.38 -7.00
C MET A 197 7.64 -12.29 -8.05
N LYS A 198 8.38 -11.24 -7.74
CA LYS A 198 8.80 -10.23 -8.66
C LYS A 198 10.30 -10.04 -8.55
N LEU A 199 11.00 -10.10 -9.68
CA LEU A 199 12.41 -9.72 -9.77
C LEU A 199 12.49 -8.20 -9.80
N GLN A 200 13.18 -7.64 -8.82
CA GLN A 200 13.56 -6.25 -8.77
C GLN A 200 15.01 -6.11 -9.21
N GLY A 201 15.31 -5.14 -9.95
CA GLY A 201 16.66 -4.84 -10.38
C GLY A 201 16.62 -3.53 -11.10
N THR A 202 17.60 -2.98 -11.43
CA THR A 202 19.02 -2.97 -11.28
C THR A 202 19.39 -1.94 -10.22
N PHE A 203 19.50 -2.35 -8.97
CA PHE A 203 19.63 -1.42 -7.83
C PHE A 203 20.75 -0.40 -8.07
N CYS A 204 20.41 0.89 -8.01
CA CYS A 204 21.33 2.00 -8.27
C CYS A 204 22.09 1.85 -9.61
N TYR A 205 21.39 1.42 -10.67
CA TYR A 205 21.95 1.20 -12.00
C TYR A 205 23.02 0.10 -12.08
N ASN A 206 23.12 -0.73 -11.04
CA ASN A 206 23.98 -1.91 -11.08
C ASN A 206 23.22 -3.09 -11.73
N PRO A 207 23.56 -3.49 -12.97
CA PRO A 207 22.83 -4.53 -13.69
C PRO A 207 22.90 -5.92 -13.03
N GLN A 208 23.82 -6.12 -12.10
CA GLN A 208 23.97 -7.36 -11.34
C GLN A 208 23.16 -7.38 -10.04
N ALA A 209 22.64 -6.23 -9.60
CA ALA A 209 21.88 -6.12 -8.38
C ALA A 209 20.39 -6.42 -8.61
N VAL A 210 20.10 -7.65 -9.04
CA VAL A 210 18.73 -8.15 -9.19
C VAL A 210 18.42 -9.08 -8.03
N PHE A 211 17.25 -8.91 -7.43
CA PHE A 211 16.82 -9.71 -6.29
C PHE A 211 15.31 -10.01 -6.34
N PRO A 212 14.86 -11.18 -5.88
CA PRO A 212 13.45 -11.53 -5.85
C PRO A 212 12.77 -10.96 -4.60
N ILE A 213 11.53 -10.49 -4.79
CA ILE A 213 10.58 -10.24 -3.72
C ILE A 213 9.48 -11.28 -3.84
N TYR A 214 9.37 -12.15 -2.86
CA TYR A 214 8.30 -13.13 -2.76
C TYR A 214 7.13 -12.56 -1.97
N PHE A 215 5.91 -12.91 -2.37
CA PHE A 215 4.70 -12.47 -1.68
C PHE A 215 3.65 -13.57 -1.61
N VAL A 216 2.78 -13.45 -0.61
CA VAL A 216 1.51 -14.14 -0.50
C VAL A 216 0.42 -13.09 -0.35
N MET A 217 -0.61 -13.18 -1.18
CA MET A 217 -1.79 -12.33 -1.12
C MET A 217 -3.01 -13.16 -0.77
N ARG A 218 -3.78 -12.72 0.22
CA ARG A 218 -5.07 -13.31 0.56
C ARG A 218 -6.18 -12.29 0.41
N VAL A 219 -7.27 -12.71 -0.21
CA VAL A 219 -8.51 -11.92 -0.32
C VAL A 219 -9.58 -12.46 0.61
N SER A 220 -10.37 -11.58 1.20
CA SER A 220 -11.38 -11.95 2.20
C SER A 220 -12.59 -12.72 1.63
N LYS A 221 -12.77 -12.68 0.31
CA LYS A 221 -13.85 -13.38 -0.40
C LYS A 221 -13.30 -14.05 -1.65
N LYS A 222 -13.84 -15.23 -1.98
CA LYS A 222 -13.58 -15.87 -3.26
C LYS A 222 -14.01 -14.95 -4.40
N PRO A 223 -13.12 -14.58 -5.34
CA PRO A 223 -13.52 -13.85 -6.54
C PRO A 223 -14.40 -14.72 -7.45
N THR A 224 -15.30 -14.09 -8.18
CA THR A 224 -16.12 -14.77 -9.20
C THR A 224 -15.26 -15.18 -10.38
N GLU A 225 -14.28 -14.35 -10.73
CA GLU A 225 -13.33 -14.59 -11.81
C GLU A 225 -11.93 -14.21 -11.36
N ALA A 226 -10.93 -14.86 -11.93
CA ALA A 226 -9.52 -14.52 -11.79
C ALA A 226 -8.83 -14.69 -13.15
N GLY A 227 -7.89 -13.80 -13.44
CA GLY A 227 -7.12 -13.82 -14.67
C GLY A 227 -5.84 -13.01 -14.49
N TYR A 228 -5.08 -12.91 -15.54
CA TYR A 228 -3.89 -12.06 -15.58
C TYR A 228 -3.87 -11.23 -16.87
N TRP A 229 -2.97 -10.27 -16.95
CA TRP A 229 -2.73 -9.54 -18.18
C TRP A 229 -1.24 -9.46 -18.50
N LYS A 230 -0.96 -9.34 -19.78
CA LYS A 230 0.38 -9.17 -20.31
C LYS A 230 0.34 -8.11 -21.41
N LYS A 231 1.20 -7.10 -21.31
CA LYS A 231 1.19 -5.98 -22.26
C LYS A 231 -0.23 -5.41 -22.48
N GLN A 232 -0.92 -5.10 -21.39
CA GLN A 232 -2.28 -4.51 -21.39
C GLN A 232 -3.38 -5.40 -22.03
N ARG A 233 -3.12 -6.69 -22.25
CA ARG A 233 -4.11 -7.64 -22.78
C ARG A 233 -4.57 -8.58 -21.66
N PRO A 234 -5.85 -8.55 -21.27
CA PRO A 234 -6.42 -9.52 -20.34
C PRO A 234 -6.34 -10.94 -20.90
N MET A 235 -6.02 -11.87 -20.03
CA MET A 235 -5.89 -13.30 -20.34
C MET A 235 -6.57 -14.12 -19.24
N THR A 236 -7.04 -15.30 -19.58
CA THR A 236 -7.62 -16.26 -18.63
C THR A 236 -6.51 -17.17 -18.07
N GLY A 237 -6.68 -17.60 -16.83
CA GLY A 237 -5.76 -18.51 -16.18
C GLY A 237 -5.52 -18.16 -14.72
N VAL A 238 -4.83 -19.05 -14.03
CA VAL A 238 -4.58 -18.93 -12.59
C VAL A 238 -3.11 -18.80 -12.23
N GLU A 239 -2.26 -18.81 -13.22
CA GLU A 239 -0.81 -18.61 -13.07
C GLU A 239 -0.24 -17.92 -14.30
N ALA A 240 0.76 -17.08 -14.11
CA ALA A 240 1.48 -16.39 -15.16
C ALA A 240 2.94 -16.20 -14.75
N GLU A 241 3.82 -16.22 -15.74
CA GLU A 241 5.23 -15.95 -15.60
C GLU A 241 5.69 -14.98 -16.69
N TRP A 242 6.56 -14.07 -16.35
CA TRP A 242 7.15 -13.10 -17.25
C TRP A 242 8.64 -12.96 -16.96
N ASP A 243 9.45 -13.12 -17.99
CA ASP A 243 10.88 -12.90 -17.97
C ASP A 243 11.23 -11.90 -19.10
N VAL A 244 11.75 -10.75 -18.71
CA VAL A 244 12.10 -9.66 -19.66
C VAL A 244 13.25 -10.08 -20.55
N ASP A 245 14.25 -10.78 -20.02
CA ASP A 245 15.47 -11.13 -20.74
C ASP A 245 15.22 -12.15 -21.85
N ASN A 246 14.22 -13.00 -21.68
CA ASN A 246 13.84 -14.02 -22.65
C ASN A 246 12.66 -13.62 -23.55
N GLY A 247 12.08 -12.44 -23.36
CA GLY A 247 10.96 -11.96 -24.16
C GLY A 247 9.69 -12.81 -24.07
N LYS A 248 9.56 -13.64 -23.05
CA LYS A 248 8.49 -14.61 -22.83
C LYS A 248 7.47 -14.14 -21.84
#